data_5824d03af04ea0ff491bf90b5acf4217
#
_entry.id   5824d03af04ea0ff491bf90b5acf4217
#
_cell.length_a   1.000
_cell.length_b   1.000
_cell.length_c   1.000
_cell.angle_alpha   90.00
_cell.angle_beta   90.00
_cell.angle_gamma   90.00
#
_symmetry.space_group_name_H-M   'P 1'
#
loop_
_entity.id
_entity.type
_entity.pdbx_description
1 polymer ?
#
loop_
_entity_poly.entity_id
_entity_poly.type
_entity_poly.pdbx_seq_one_letter_code
_entity_poly.pdbx_strand_id
1 'polypeptide(L)'
;MMADYSYNQVTPELIEAFKKIVPGKVFTGDEINADYSDDEMPIYGKGAPTVLVEATTTEDVAAIVKLCYENSIPVIPRGAGTGLTGAAVALHGGVMIDMSKMNKILEYDKENFVVRVEAGVLLNDLAEDAQKQGLLYPPDPGEKFATLGGNVSTNAGGMRAVKYGCTRDYVRAMTVVLPTGEIVKLGATVSKTSTGYSLLNLMIGSEGTLGIITELTLKLIPAPKETISLIIPYENLEDCIATVPKFFMEHLQPQAIEFMEKEIVLASERYLGKSVFPQKLEGVDIGAYLLVTFDGD
;
A
#
# COMPACT_ATOMS: atom_id res chain seq x y z
N MET A 1 -23.51 0.93 16.60
CA MET A 1 -24.20 -0.37 16.68
C MET A 1 -23.44 -1.27 15.71
N MET A 2 -22.57 -2.17 16.21
CA MET A 2 -21.98 -3.21 15.34
C MET A 2 -23.12 -4.15 14.96
N ALA A 3 -23.28 -4.42 13.67
CA ALA A 3 -24.23 -5.43 13.23
C ALA A 3 -23.78 -6.78 13.81
N ASP A 4 -24.70 -7.53 14.36
CA ASP A 4 -24.45 -8.87 14.93
C ASP A 4 -24.31 -9.84 13.75
N TYR A 5 -23.10 -9.92 13.17
CA TYR A 5 -22.80 -10.87 12.09
C TYR A 5 -22.52 -12.23 12.72
N SER A 6 -23.38 -13.21 12.46
CA SER A 6 -23.11 -14.60 12.82
C SER A 6 -22.28 -15.26 11.71
N TYR A 7 -20.98 -15.38 11.94
CA TYR A 7 -20.11 -16.20 11.10
C TYR A 7 -20.03 -17.63 11.61
N ASN A 8 -19.85 -18.57 10.70
CA ASN A 8 -19.58 -19.95 11.08
C ASN A 8 -18.13 -20.10 11.55
N GLN A 9 -17.90 -21.14 12.36
CA GLN A 9 -16.56 -21.49 12.80
C GLN A 9 -15.85 -22.33 11.74
N VAL A 10 -14.53 -22.18 11.63
CA VAL A 10 -13.73 -23.05 10.76
C VAL A 10 -13.67 -24.45 11.37
N THR A 11 -14.11 -25.46 10.63
CA THR A 11 -14.13 -26.86 11.09
C THR A 11 -12.84 -27.59 10.72
N PRO A 12 -12.51 -28.73 11.39
CA PRO A 12 -11.37 -29.56 11.01
C PRO A 12 -11.41 -30.03 9.57
N GLU A 13 -12.62 -30.30 9.02
CA GLU A 13 -12.80 -30.73 7.63
C GLU A 13 -12.43 -29.61 6.64
N LEU A 14 -12.75 -28.35 6.98
CA LEU A 14 -12.34 -27.19 6.17
C LEU A 14 -10.82 -27.00 6.22
N ILE A 15 -10.19 -27.17 7.37
CA ILE A 15 -8.72 -27.11 7.50
C ILE A 15 -8.07 -28.16 6.58
N GLU A 16 -8.57 -29.39 6.59
CA GLU A 16 -8.06 -30.43 5.69
C GLU A 16 -8.34 -30.15 4.22
N ALA A 17 -9.45 -29.47 3.90
CA ALA A 17 -9.70 -28.99 2.54
C ALA A 17 -8.69 -27.91 2.10
N PHE A 18 -8.37 -26.93 2.96
CA PHE A 18 -7.33 -25.93 2.68
C PHE A 18 -5.96 -26.58 2.50
N LYS A 19 -5.59 -27.57 3.32
CA LYS A 19 -4.32 -28.32 3.16
C LYS A 19 -4.21 -29.05 1.83
N LYS A 20 -5.33 -29.45 1.24
CA LYS A 20 -5.32 -30.06 -0.11
C LYS A 20 -5.12 -29.03 -1.22
N ILE A 21 -5.60 -27.79 -1.03
CA ILE A 21 -5.41 -26.69 -2.00
C ILE A 21 -3.95 -26.21 -1.94
N VAL A 22 -3.43 -25.94 -0.74
CA VAL A 22 -2.08 -25.40 -0.52
C VAL A 22 -1.29 -26.27 0.48
N PRO A 23 -0.75 -27.41 0.04
CA PRO A 23 -0.04 -28.35 0.91
C PRO A 23 1.15 -27.71 1.63
N GLY A 24 1.21 -27.88 2.96
CA GLY A 24 2.30 -27.36 3.79
C GLY A 24 2.28 -25.84 4.04
N LYS A 25 1.18 -25.16 3.70
CA LYS A 25 1.02 -23.69 3.80
C LYS A 25 -0.26 -23.28 4.55
N VAL A 26 -0.76 -24.16 5.41
CA VAL A 26 -1.92 -23.92 6.27
C VAL A 26 -1.48 -24.07 7.71
N PHE A 27 -1.66 -23.01 8.49
CA PHE A 27 -1.20 -22.90 9.87
C PHE A 27 -2.38 -22.66 10.80
N THR A 28 -2.33 -23.20 12.02
CA THR A 28 -3.39 -23.11 13.01
C THR A 28 -2.82 -22.97 14.42
N GLY A 29 -3.54 -22.32 15.33
CA GLY A 29 -3.15 -22.19 16.75
C GLY A 29 -1.73 -21.60 16.91
N ASP A 30 -0.89 -22.31 17.67
CA ASP A 30 0.47 -21.85 18.00
C ASP A 30 1.44 -21.82 16.81
N GLU A 31 1.05 -22.36 15.64
CA GLU A 31 1.84 -22.27 14.41
C GLU A 31 1.74 -20.86 13.78
N ILE A 32 0.74 -20.07 14.15
CA ILE A 32 0.51 -18.71 13.64
C ILE A 32 1.32 -17.72 14.47
N ASN A 33 2.23 -16.97 13.82
CA ASN A 33 3.00 -15.94 14.50
C ASN A 33 2.08 -14.85 15.06
N ALA A 34 2.37 -14.37 16.27
CA ALA A 34 1.62 -13.31 16.94
C ALA A 34 1.53 -12.00 16.12
N ASP A 35 2.47 -11.74 15.22
CA ASP A 35 2.47 -10.56 14.32
C ASP A 35 1.26 -10.53 13.38
N TYR A 36 0.58 -11.67 13.18
CA TYR A 36 -0.67 -11.71 12.40
C TYR A 36 -1.91 -11.25 13.18
N SER A 37 -1.76 -10.88 14.47
CA SER A 37 -2.89 -10.45 15.31
C SER A 37 -3.21 -8.97 15.27
N ASP A 38 -2.34 -8.13 14.72
CA ASP A 38 -2.51 -6.68 14.63
C ASP A 38 -1.89 -6.11 13.32
N ASP A 39 -2.08 -4.82 13.12
CA ASP A 39 -1.40 -4.00 12.12
C ASP A 39 -0.54 -2.93 12.83
N GLU A 40 -0.06 -1.92 12.09
CA GLU A 40 0.76 -0.85 12.68
C GLU A 40 -0.04 0.11 13.59
N MET A 41 -1.38 0.02 13.61
CA MET A 41 -2.24 0.88 14.42
C MET A 41 -3.20 0.06 15.30
N PRO A 42 -2.70 -0.49 16.41
CA PRO A 42 -3.46 -1.44 17.24
C PRO A 42 -4.67 -0.84 17.98
N ILE A 43 -4.99 0.44 17.76
CA ILE A 43 -6.19 1.10 18.33
C ILE A 43 -7.51 0.48 17.86
N TYR A 44 -7.52 -0.19 16.72
CA TYR A 44 -8.69 -0.89 16.19
C TYR A 44 -8.86 -2.29 16.78
N GLY A 45 -7.97 -2.67 17.68
CA GLY A 45 -7.99 -3.96 18.38
C GLY A 45 -7.04 -4.98 17.77
N LYS A 46 -6.96 -6.12 18.44
CA LYS A 46 -6.21 -7.30 18.02
C LYS A 46 -7.16 -8.44 17.74
N GLY A 47 -6.84 -9.26 16.73
CA GLY A 47 -7.67 -10.40 16.39
C GLY A 47 -6.84 -11.44 15.65
N ALA A 48 -6.66 -12.62 16.27
CA ALA A 48 -5.95 -13.72 15.66
C ALA A 48 -6.86 -14.47 14.66
N PRO A 49 -6.37 -14.80 13.46
CA PRO A 49 -7.11 -15.68 12.56
C PRO A 49 -7.19 -17.09 13.13
N THR A 50 -8.29 -17.78 12.83
CA THR A 50 -8.44 -19.20 13.19
C THR A 50 -7.50 -20.07 12.36
N VAL A 51 -7.31 -19.67 11.09
CA VAL A 51 -6.43 -20.32 10.12
C VAL A 51 -5.68 -19.26 9.35
N LEU A 52 -4.38 -19.44 9.19
CA LEU A 52 -3.53 -18.68 8.28
C LEU A 52 -3.19 -19.56 7.07
N VAL A 53 -3.33 -19.00 5.88
CA VAL A 53 -3.02 -19.69 4.62
C VAL A 53 -2.04 -18.83 3.80
N GLU A 54 -0.88 -19.37 3.46
CA GLU A 54 0.05 -18.72 2.52
C GLU A 54 -0.33 -19.10 1.07
N ALA A 55 -0.99 -18.19 0.35
CA ALA A 55 -1.32 -18.40 -1.06
C ALA A 55 -0.11 -18.12 -1.97
N THR A 56 -0.04 -18.84 -3.10
CA THR A 56 1.05 -18.67 -4.08
C THR A 56 0.56 -18.45 -5.50
N THR A 57 -0.72 -18.67 -5.75
CA THR A 57 -1.34 -18.48 -7.07
C THR A 57 -2.72 -17.83 -6.91
N THR A 58 -3.20 -17.20 -7.97
CA THR A 58 -4.57 -16.66 -8.01
C THR A 58 -5.61 -17.76 -7.81
N GLU A 59 -5.35 -18.93 -8.33
CA GLU A 59 -6.21 -20.11 -8.23
C GLU A 59 -6.29 -20.64 -6.79
N ASP A 60 -5.19 -20.59 -6.02
CA ASP A 60 -5.19 -20.92 -4.59
C ASP A 60 -6.14 -19.99 -3.83
N VAL A 61 -5.98 -18.66 -4.05
CA VAL A 61 -6.84 -17.63 -3.42
C VAL A 61 -8.30 -17.89 -3.79
N ALA A 62 -8.60 -18.13 -5.07
CA ALA A 62 -9.96 -18.37 -5.56
C ALA A 62 -10.61 -19.59 -4.90
N ALA A 63 -9.88 -20.70 -4.81
CA ALA A 63 -10.38 -21.93 -4.20
C ALA A 63 -10.64 -21.77 -2.70
N ILE A 64 -9.74 -21.08 -1.98
CA ILE A 64 -9.89 -20.79 -0.54
C ILE A 64 -11.09 -19.88 -0.30
N VAL A 65 -11.18 -18.75 -1.03
CA VAL A 65 -12.29 -17.79 -0.92
C VAL A 65 -13.62 -18.46 -1.20
N LYS A 66 -13.70 -19.28 -2.23
CA LYS A 66 -14.91 -20.04 -2.57
C LYS A 66 -15.38 -20.94 -1.42
N LEU A 67 -14.47 -21.70 -0.83
CA LEU A 67 -14.80 -22.56 0.33
C LEU A 67 -15.27 -21.74 1.53
N CYS A 68 -14.63 -20.59 1.80
CA CYS A 68 -15.04 -19.69 2.87
C CYS A 68 -16.42 -19.10 2.60
N TYR A 69 -16.71 -18.68 1.37
CA TYR A 69 -18.01 -18.14 0.98
C TYR A 69 -19.14 -19.17 1.15
N GLU A 70 -18.94 -20.40 0.63
CA GLU A 70 -19.90 -21.49 0.72
C GLU A 70 -20.20 -21.90 2.18
N ASN A 71 -19.28 -21.63 3.09
CA ASN A 71 -19.40 -21.97 4.52
C ASN A 71 -19.61 -20.75 5.43
N SER A 72 -19.80 -19.54 4.90
CA SER A 72 -19.96 -18.28 5.66
C SER A 72 -18.83 -18.04 6.67
N ILE A 73 -17.60 -18.27 6.26
CA ILE A 73 -16.38 -18.03 7.04
C ILE A 73 -15.80 -16.67 6.66
N PRO A 74 -15.42 -15.81 7.64
CA PRO A 74 -14.72 -14.54 7.35
C PRO A 74 -13.39 -14.79 6.68
N VAL A 75 -13.06 -13.92 5.68
CA VAL A 75 -11.77 -13.94 4.98
C VAL A 75 -11.08 -12.61 5.17
N ILE A 76 -9.82 -12.65 5.53
CA ILE A 76 -8.98 -11.48 5.74
C ILE A 76 -7.76 -11.57 4.81
N PRO A 77 -7.70 -10.81 3.70
CA PRO A 77 -6.48 -10.72 2.92
C PRO A 77 -5.44 -9.89 3.66
N ARG A 78 -4.20 -10.37 3.71
CA ARG A 78 -3.10 -9.67 4.36
C ARG A 78 -1.88 -9.61 3.45
N GLY A 79 -1.34 -8.41 3.26
CA GLY A 79 -0.01 -8.19 2.72
C GLY A 79 1.04 -8.17 3.85
N ALA A 80 1.84 -7.11 3.93
CA ALA A 80 2.85 -6.97 4.98
C ALA A 80 2.29 -6.57 6.37
N GLY A 81 1.01 -6.21 6.47
CA GLY A 81 0.39 -5.80 7.73
C GLY A 81 0.74 -4.37 8.19
N THR A 82 1.34 -3.57 7.32
CA THR A 82 1.78 -2.18 7.58
C THR A 82 0.64 -1.14 7.50
N GLY A 83 -0.61 -1.58 7.43
CA GLY A 83 -1.79 -0.72 7.39
C GLY A 83 -2.07 -0.03 8.72
N LEU A 84 -2.91 1.03 8.68
CA LEU A 84 -3.25 1.84 9.84
C LEU A 84 -4.77 1.84 10.14
N THR A 85 -5.54 0.97 9.47
CA THR A 85 -7.02 1.01 9.50
C THR A 85 -7.67 -0.25 10.07
N GLY A 86 -6.87 -1.25 10.45
CA GLY A 86 -7.38 -2.53 10.94
C GLY A 86 -7.88 -3.48 9.86
N ALA A 87 -7.75 -3.13 8.56
CA ALA A 87 -8.27 -3.95 7.45
C ALA A 87 -7.58 -5.33 7.35
N ALA A 88 -6.34 -5.45 7.83
CA ALA A 88 -5.58 -6.70 7.85
C ALA A 88 -5.69 -7.48 9.17
N VAL A 89 -6.64 -7.12 10.06
CA VAL A 89 -6.80 -7.72 11.39
C VAL A 89 -8.03 -8.62 11.45
N ALA A 90 -7.87 -9.85 11.96
CA ALA A 90 -8.92 -10.85 12.02
C ALA A 90 -9.82 -10.69 13.26
N LEU A 91 -10.56 -9.57 13.37
CA LEU A 91 -11.41 -9.25 14.55
C LEU A 91 -12.48 -10.31 14.84
N HIS A 92 -12.88 -11.10 13.87
CA HIS A 92 -13.89 -12.16 13.98
C HIS A 92 -13.31 -13.56 13.77
N GLY A 93 -11.99 -13.73 13.90
CA GLY A 93 -11.32 -14.99 13.53
C GLY A 93 -11.39 -15.26 12.03
N GLY A 94 -11.73 -16.50 11.64
CA GLY A 94 -11.84 -16.88 10.22
C GLY A 94 -10.51 -17.23 9.57
N VAL A 95 -10.43 -17.08 8.26
CA VAL A 95 -9.27 -17.44 7.44
C VAL A 95 -8.53 -16.20 6.98
N MET A 96 -7.29 -16.05 7.40
CA MET A 96 -6.37 -15.03 6.86
C MET A 96 -5.60 -15.61 5.69
N ILE A 97 -5.60 -14.90 4.58
CA ILE A 97 -4.84 -15.25 3.38
C ILE A 97 -3.62 -14.33 3.30
N ASP A 98 -2.44 -14.88 3.57
CA ASP A 98 -1.18 -14.18 3.41
C ASP A 98 -0.79 -14.14 1.93
N MET A 99 -0.71 -12.94 1.39
CA MET A 99 -0.38 -12.66 0.00
C MET A 99 1.14 -12.46 -0.21
N SER A 100 1.95 -12.47 0.84
CA SER A 100 3.40 -12.15 0.78
C SER A 100 4.21 -13.10 -0.09
N LYS A 101 3.71 -14.32 -0.33
CA LYS A 101 4.35 -15.32 -1.20
C LYS A 101 4.08 -15.12 -2.69
N MET A 102 3.12 -14.28 -3.04
CA MET A 102 2.84 -13.84 -4.40
C MET A 102 3.65 -12.57 -4.70
N ASN A 103 4.97 -12.71 -4.80
CA ASN A 103 5.93 -11.58 -4.76
C ASN A 103 6.83 -11.47 -6.00
N LYS A 104 6.37 -11.95 -7.16
CA LYS A 104 7.14 -11.90 -8.39
C LYS A 104 6.84 -10.64 -9.21
N ILE A 105 7.90 -10.00 -9.71
CA ILE A 105 7.80 -9.07 -10.83
C ILE A 105 7.73 -9.93 -12.08
N LEU A 106 6.58 -9.90 -12.78
CA LEU A 106 6.27 -10.85 -13.83
C LEU A 106 6.82 -10.42 -15.20
N GLU A 107 6.63 -9.13 -15.55
CA GLU A 107 6.94 -8.63 -16.88
C GLU A 107 7.05 -7.10 -16.92
N TYR A 108 8.02 -6.59 -17.67
CA TYR A 108 8.09 -5.18 -18.05
C TYR A 108 7.70 -5.01 -19.52
N ASP A 109 6.71 -4.19 -19.77
CA ASP A 109 6.39 -3.67 -21.10
C ASP A 109 6.89 -2.23 -21.19
N LYS A 110 8.11 -2.07 -21.73
CA LYS A 110 8.78 -0.77 -21.83
C LYS A 110 8.17 0.13 -22.89
N GLU A 111 7.51 -0.43 -23.90
CA GLU A 111 6.85 0.32 -24.95
C GLU A 111 5.61 1.04 -24.42
N ASN A 112 4.89 0.41 -23.50
CA ASN A 112 3.70 0.95 -22.86
C ASN A 112 3.97 1.57 -21.47
N PHE A 113 5.24 1.56 -21.00
CA PHE A 113 5.62 2.03 -19.67
C PHE A 113 4.79 1.39 -18.55
N VAL A 114 4.65 0.08 -18.57
CA VAL A 114 3.97 -0.66 -17.51
C VAL A 114 4.81 -1.85 -17.03
N VAL A 115 4.52 -2.27 -15.80
CA VAL A 115 5.05 -3.48 -15.20
C VAL A 115 3.89 -4.32 -14.68
N ARG A 116 3.94 -5.64 -14.89
CA ARG A 116 3.02 -6.60 -14.30
C ARG A 116 3.68 -7.29 -13.12
N VAL A 117 2.99 -7.29 -11.98
CA VAL A 117 3.49 -7.79 -10.70
C VAL A 117 2.43 -8.60 -9.97
N GLU A 118 2.85 -9.52 -9.12
CA GLU A 118 1.99 -10.15 -8.11
C GLU A 118 1.74 -9.18 -6.94
N ALA A 119 0.61 -9.33 -6.24
CA ALA A 119 0.15 -8.38 -5.22
C ALA A 119 1.06 -8.29 -3.98
N GLY A 120 1.80 -9.34 -3.67
CA GLY A 120 2.74 -9.42 -2.54
C GLY A 120 4.12 -8.82 -2.81
N VAL A 121 4.41 -8.29 -4.01
CA VAL A 121 5.65 -7.57 -4.29
C VAL A 121 5.75 -6.36 -3.37
N LEU A 122 6.91 -6.17 -2.74
CA LEU A 122 7.16 -5.00 -1.89
C LEU A 122 7.37 -3.74 -2.73
N LEU A 123 6.92 -2.60 -2.21
CA LEU A 123 7.11 -1.31 -2.85
C LEU A 123 8.57 -1.03 -3.15
N ASN A 124 9.46 -1.30 -2.18
CA ASN A 124 10.90 -1.08 -2.35
C ASN A 124 11.50 -1.96 -3.45
N ASP A 125 11.09 -3.22 -3.51
CA ASP A 125 11.61 -4.17 -4.51
C ASP A 125 11.25 -3.71 -5.93
N LEU A 126 10.00 -3.25 -6.14
CA LEU A 126 9.60 -2.67 -7.42
C LEU A 126 10.37 -1.37 -7.71
N ALA A 127 10.53 -0.48 -6.72
CA ALA A 127 11.22 0.79 -6.91
C ALA A 127 12.68 0.59 -7.34
N GLU A 128 13.41 -0.31 -6.65
CA GLU A 128 14.80 -0.63 -6.99
C GLU A 128 14.93 -1.32 -8.35
N ASP A 129 14.01 -2.23 -8.66
CA ASP A 129 14.07 -2.96 -9.93
C ASP A 129 13.70 -2.05 -11.12
N ALA A 130 12.68 -1.20 -10.99
CA ALA A 130 12.30 -0.20 -11.98
C ALA A 130 13.44 0.79 -12.25
N GLN A 131 14.15 1.23 -11.20
CA GLN A 131 15.30 2.13 -11.31
C GLN A 131 16.42 1.52 -12.16
N LYS A 132 16.71 0.23 -12.01
CA LYS A 132 17.68 -0.50 -12.84
C LYS A 132 17.26 -0.52 -14.32
N GLN A 133 15.97 -0.37 -14.59
CA GLN A 133 15.41 -0.28 -15.95
C GLN A 133 15.37 1.16 -16.51
N GLY A 134 15.81 2.17 -15.73
CA GLY A 134 15.70 3.59 -16.06
C GLY A 134 14.28 4.14 -15.90
N LEU A 135 13.46 3.47 -15.11
CA LEU A 135 12.05 3.79 -14.87
C LEU A 135 11.79 4.12 -13.39
N LEU A 136 10.70 4.84 -13.14
CA LEU A 136 10.23 5.19 -11.82
C LEU A 136 8.78 4.71 -11.63
N TYR A 137 8.50 4.09 -10.50
CA TYR A 137 7.15 3.95 -9.94
C TYR A 137 6.94 5.09 -8.95
N PRO A 138 6.15 6.14 -9.29
CA PRO A 138 6.11 7.37 -8.51
C PRO A 138 5.45 7.29 -7.14
N PRO A 139 4.37 6.48 -6.89
CA PRO A 139 3.74 6.43 -5.57
C PRO A 139 4.74 6.05 -4.49
N ASP A 140 4.80 6.86 -3.42
CA ASP A 140 5.73 6.67 -2.30
C ASP A 140 5.02 6.97 -0.97
N PRO A 141 4.25 6.02 -0.44
CA PRO A 141 3.50 6.19 0.81
C PRO A 141 4.38 6.23 2.07
N GLY A 142 5.71 6.21 1.94
CA GLY A 142 6.64 6.25 3.06
C GLY A 142 7.00 4.87 3.61
N GLU A 143 6.06 3.93 3.67
CA GLU A 143 6.30 2.56 4.11
C GLU A 143 6.80 1.69 2.94
N LYS A 144 8.10 1.44 2.92
CA LYS A 144 8.77 0.76 1.81
C LYS A 144 8.55 -0.75 1.78
N PHE A 145 8.21 -1.33 2.92
CA PHE A 145 7.92 -2.76 3.06
C PHE A 145 6.44 -3.09 2.88
N ALA A 146 5.61 -2.10 2.58
CA ALA A 146 4.23 -2.34 2.16
C ALA A 146 4.19 -3.15 0.86
N THR A 147 3.20 -4.05 0.74
CA THR A 147 2.96 -4.77 -0.53
C THR A 147 2.18 -3.90 -1.51
N LEU A 148 2.44 -4.09 -2.81
CA LEU A 148 1.74 -3.34 -3.87
C LEU A 148 0.23 -3.59 -3.86
N GLY A 149 -0.20 -4.83 -3.60
CA GLY A 149 -1.62 -5.16 -3.42
C GLY A 149 -2.24 -4.43 -2.23
N GLY A 150 -1.51 -4.30 -1.12
CA GLY A 150 -1.91 -3.49 0.04
C GLY A 150 -2.03 -2.00 -0.32
N ASN A 151 -1.03 -1.44 -1.00
CA ASN A 151 -1.04 -0.03 -1.43
C ASN A 151 -2.23 0.27 -2.36
N VAL A 152 -2.59 -0.64 -3.26
CA VAL A 152 -3.76 -0.48 -4.12
C VAL A 152 -5.05 -0.64 -3.32
N SER A 153 -5.13 -1.61 -2.42
CA SER A 153 -6.31 -1.85 -1.59
C SER A 153 -6.65 -0.67 -0.68
N THR A 154 -5.65 0.08 -0.20
CA THR A 154 -5.83 1.29 0.62
C THR A 154 -5.79 2.59 -0.19
N ASN A 155 -5.48 2.52 -1.50
CA ASN A 155 -5.19 3.69 -2.33
C ASN A 155 -4.14 4.59 -1.67
N ALA A 156 -3.01 4.01 -1.28
CA ALA A 156 -1.99 4.69 -0.50
C ALA A 156 -1.48 5.96 -1.20
N GLY A 157 -1.45 7.05 -0.45
CA GLY A 157 -0.85 8.33 -0.86
C GLY A 157 0.65 8.38 -0.56
N GLY A 158 1.18 9.59 -0.39
CA GLY A 158 2.57 9.77 0.02
C GLY A 158 3.12 11.13 -0.38
N MET A 159 4.39 11.36 -0.04
CA MET A 159 5.04 12.67 -0.21
C MET A 159 5.05 13.14 -1.67
N ARG A 160 5.17 12.23 -2.63
CA ARG A 160 5.20 12.55 -4.07
C ARG A 160 3.82 12.82 -4.68
N ALA A 161 2.74 12.68 -3.90
CA ALA A 161 1.38 12.84 -4.43
C ALA A 161 1.10 14.23 -4.96
N VAL A 162 1.77 15.25 -4.45
CA VAL A 162 1.61 16.64 -4.90
C VAL A 162 1.97 16.85 -6.38
N LYS A 163 2.93 16.09 -6.92
CA LYS A 163 3.30 16.11 -8.34
C LYS A 163 2.70 14.94 -9.11
N TYR A 164 2.76 13.76 -8.53
CA TYR A 164 2.52 12.51 -9.26
C TYR A 164 1.16 11.88 -8.99
N GLY A 165 0.42 12.33 -7.96
CA GLY A 165 -0.82 11.69 -7.56
C GLY A 165 -0.61 10.47 -6.65
N CYS A 166 -1.69 9.74 -6.40
CA CYS A 166 -1.72 8.58 -5.50
C CYS A 166 -1.55 7.26 -6.27
N THR A 167 -1.56 6.15 -5.55
CA THR A 167 -1.49 4.79 -6.11
C THR A 167 -2.52 4.57 -7.23
N ARG A 168 -3.76 5.07 -7.07
CA ARG A 168 -4.85 5.01 -8.06
C ARG A 168 -4.43 5.45 -9.46
N ASP A 169 -3.62 6.50 -9.57
CA ASP A 169 -3.24 7.12 -10.85
C ASP A 169 -2.28 6.24 -11.66
N TYR A 170 -1.73 5.20 -11.01
CA TYR A 170 -0.75 4.30 -11.60
C TYR A 170 -1.26 2.87 -11.84
N VAL A 171 -2.47 2.53 -11.39
CA VAL A 171 -3.06 1.22 -11.68
C VAL A 171 -3.71 1.22 -13.06
N ARG A 172 -3.26 0.34 -13.95
CA ARG A 172 -3.80 0.15 -15.31
C ARG A 172 -4.75 -1.03 -15.39
N ALA A 173 -4.38 -2.14 -14.78
CA ALA A 173 -5.19 -3.34 -14.71
C ALA A 173 -4.91 -4.12 -13.44
N MET A 174 -5.81 -5.03 -13.08
CA MET A 174 -5.63 -5.96 -11.98
C MET A 174 -6.38 -7.27 -12.22
N THR A 175 -5.89 -8.34 -11.62
CA THR A 175 -6.61 -9.59 -11.43
C THR A 175 -7.14 -9.62 -9.99
N VAL A 176 -8.43 -9.87 -9.83
CA VAL A 176 -9.14 -9.88 -8.54
C VAL A 176 -9.90 -11.17 -8.37
N VAL A 177 -9.85 -11.73 -7.18
CA VAL A 177 -10.75 -12.80 -6.75
C VAL A 177 -11.93 -12.17 -6.01
N LEU A 178 -13.13 -12.31 -6.55
CA LEU A 178 -14.37 -11.83 -5.94
C LEU A 178 -14.74 -12.65 -4.70
N PRO A 179 -15.63 -12.15 -3.81
CA PRO A 179 -16.06 -12.88 -2.62
C PRO A 179 -16.65 -14.27 -2.89
N THR A 180 -17.18 -14.51 -4.11
CA THR A 180 -17.68 -15.82 -4.57
C THR A 180 -16.59 -16.81 -5.01
N GLY A 181 -15.32 -16.36 -5.06
CA GLY A 181 -14.20 -17.12 -5.60
C GLY A 181 -14.01 -16.99 -7.11
N GLU A 182 -14.82 -16.18 -7.80
CA GLU A 182 -14.64 -15.92 -9.23
C GLU A 182 -13.42 -15.04 -9.48
N ILE A 183 -12.62 -15.41 -10.49
CA ILE A 183 -11.46 -14.63 -10.93
C ILE A 183 -11.91 -13.67 -12.03
N VAL A 184 -11.67 -12.38 -11.83
CA VAL A 184 -11.98 -11.34 -12.82
C VAL A 184 -10.74 -10.51 -13.15
N LYS A 185 -10.65 -10.10 -14.41
CA LYS A 185 -9.61 -9.16 -14.87
C LYS A 185 -10.26 -7.81 -15.15
N LEU A 186 -9.74 -6.77 -14.54
CA LEU A 186 -10.26 -5.40 -14.62
C LEU A 186 -9.21 -4.48 -15.22
N GLY A 187 -9.67 -3.51 -16.04
CA GLY A 187 -8.77 -2.55 -16.69
C GLY A 187 -8.13 -3.09 -17.96
N ALA A 188 -7.11 -2.39 -18.44
CA ALA A 188 -6.32 -2.75 -19.62
C ALA A 188 -4.96 -2.04 -19.58
N THR A 189 -3.96 -2.57 -20.29
CA THR A 189 -2.61 -1.98 -20.36
C THR A 189 -2.56 -0.63 -21.08
N VAL A 190 -3.57 -0.31 -21.88
CA VAL A 190 -3.63 0.95 -22.65
C VAL A 190 -3.72 2.19 -21.76
N SER A 191 -3.14 3.29 -22.22
CA SER A 191 -3.10 4.55 -21.48
C SER A 191 -4.45 5.28 -21.41
N LYS A 192 -5.36 5.02 -22.35
CA LYS A 192 -6.68 5.66 -22.42
C LYS A 192 -7.79 4.63 -22.42
N THR A 193 -8.67 4.74 -21.44
CA THR A 193 -9.92 3.99 -21.35
C THR A 193 -11.04 4.97 -21.02
N SER A 194 -12.10 4.99 -21.85
CA SER A 194 -13.25 5.89 -21.69
C SER A 194 -14.60 5.16 -21.80
N THR A 195 -14.58 3.83 -21.74
CA THR A 195 -15.76 2.99 -21.94
C THR A 195 -16.33 2.48 -20.63
N GLY A 196 -17.59 2.79 -20.34
CA GLY A 196 -18.37 2.25 -19.24
C GLY A 196 -17.92 2.71 -17.84
N TYR A 197 -18.43 2.03 -16.84
CA TYR A 197 -18.03 2.22 -15.45
C TYR A 197 -16.64 1.63 -15.18
N SER A 198 -15.84 2.33 -14.40
CA SER A 198 -14.52 1.84 -14.00
C SER A 198 -14.62 0.94 -12.77
N LEU A 199 -14.84 -0.36 -12.97
CA LEU A 199 -14.77 -1.35 -11.88
C LEU A 199 -13.38 -1.43 -11.28
N LEU A 200 -12.35 -1.14 -12.07
CA LEU A 200 -10.97 -1.00 -11.59
C LEU A 200 -10.89 0.02 -10.45
N ASN A 201 -11.43 1.25 -10.68
CA ASN A 201 -11.40 2.30 -9.68
C ASN A 201 -12.30 2.02 -8.47
N LEU A 202 -13.30 1.15 -8.61
CA LEU A 202 -14.14 0.71 -7.50
C LEU A 202 -13.34 -0.20 -6.54
N MET A 203 -12.46 -1.05 -7.08
CA MET A 203 -11.62 -1.96 -6.29
C MET A 203 -10.49 -1.23 -5.57
N ILE A 204 -9.97 -0.13 -6.14
CA ILE A 204 -8.89 0.66 -5.53
C ILE A 204 -9.42 1.40 -4.30
N GLY A 205 -8.82 1.17 -3.15
CA GLY A 205 -9.27 1.75 -1.87
C GLY A 205 -10.42 0.97 -1.22
N SER A 206 -10.72 -0.26 -1.69
CA SER A 206 -11.77 -1.10 -1.13
C SER A 206 -11.34 -1.88 0.13
N GLU A 207 -10.05 -1.85 0.49
CA GLU A 207 -9.47 -2.52 1.66
C GLU A 207 -9.80 -4.03 1.73
N GLY A 208 -9.86 -4.69 0.57
CA GLY A 208 -10.17 -6.11 0.45
C GLY A 208 -11.65 -6.48 0.63
N THR A 209 -12.54 -5.51 0.85
CA THR A 209 -13.98 -5.77 1.11
C THR A 209 -14.77 -6.15 -0.13
N LEU A 210 -14.29 -5.79 -1.33
CA LEU A 210 -14.95 -6.09 -2.61
C LEU A 210 -14.28 -7.25 -3.36
N GLY A 211 -13.07 -7.62 -2.98
CA GLY A 211 -12.32 -8.71 -3.59
C GLY A 211 -10.85 -8.66 -3.19
N ILE A 212 -10.12 -9.73 -3.50
CA ILE A 212 -8.70 -9.90 -3.20
C ILE A 212 -7.90 -9.71 -4.47
N ILE A 213 -7.03 -8.70 -4.48
CA ILE A 213 -6.14 -8.41 -5.60
C ILE A 213 -4.99 -9.42 -5.59
N THR A 214 -4.74 -10.09 -6.72
CA THR A 214 -3.68 -11.09 -6.87
C THR A 214 -2.58 -10.68 -7.83
N GLU A 215 -2.92 -9.94 -8.90
CA GLU A 215 -1.95 -9.36 -9.83
C GLU A 215 -2.31 -7.91 -10.15
N LEU A 216 -1.30 -7.13 -10.49
CA LEU A 216 -1.40 -5.72 -10.86
C LEU A 216 -0.63 -5.45 -12.16
N THR A 217 -1.17 -4.57 -13.00
CA THR A 217 -0.43 -3.88 -14.05
C THR A 217 -0.31 -2.43 -13.65
N LEU A 218 0.91 -1.99 -13.39
CA LEU A 218 1.22 -0.66 -12.87
C LEU A 218 1.91 0.19 -13.93
N LYS A 219 1.49 1.46 -14.03
CA LYS A 219 2.14 2.45 -14.88
C LYS A 219 3.47 2.86 -14.27
N LEU A 220 4.48 2.98 -15.12
CA LEU A 220 5.77 3.58 -14.82
C LEU A 220 5.96 4.86 -15.62
N ILE A 221 6.95 5.65 -15.23
CA ILE A 221 7.43 6.82 -16.00
C ILE A 221 8.93 6.71 -16.16
N PRO A 222 9.55 7.40 -17.14
CA PRO A 222 11.00 7.56 -17.17
C PRO A 222 11.50 8.16 -15.84
N ALA A 223 12.60 7.62 -15.32
CA ALA A 223 13.18 8.15 -14.10
C ALA A 223 13.75 9.56 -14.36
N PRO A 224 13.48 10.54 -13.48
CA PRO A 224 14.11 11.87 -13.58
C PRO A 224 15.62 11.72 -13.41
N LYS A 225 16.39 12.57 -14.07
CA LYS A 225 17.86 12.52 -14.03
C LYS A 225 18.42 13.11 -12.74
N GLU A 226 17.79 14.17 -12.26
CA GLU A 226 18.25 14.92 -11.11
C GLU A 226 17.14 15.11 -10.07
N THR A 227 17.55 15.18 -8.82
CA THR A 227 16.66 15.49 -7.70
C THR A 227 17.39 16.43 -6.74
N ILE A 228 16.72 17.50 -6.33
CA ILE A 228 17.23 18.45 -5.35
C ILE A 228 16.23 18.65 -4.22
N SER A 229 16.70 18.59 -2.98
CA SER A 229 15.90 18.87 -1.79
C SER A 229 16.39 20.15 -1.11
N LEU A 230 15.46 21.00 -0.73
CA LEU A 230 15.70 22.28 -0.07
C LEU A 230 15.02 22.28 1.29
N ILE A 231 15.69 22.81 2.30
CA ILE A 231 15.10 23.14 3.60
C ILE A 231 14.91 24.64 3.66
N ILE A 232 13.67 25.10 3.77
CA ILE A 232 13.33 26.52 3.84
C ILE A 232 12.84 26.82 5.26
N PRO A 233 13.59 27.61 6.05
CA PRO A 233 13.21 27.97 7.42
C PRO A 233 12.21 29.12 7.43
N TYR A 234 11.28 29.11 8.39
CA TYR A 234 10.30 30.15 8.66
C TYR A 234 10.27 30.51 10.15
N GLU A 235 9.91 31.74 10.47
CA GLU A 235 9.74 32.20 11.86
C GLU A 235 8.53 31.53 12.53
N ASN A 236 7.49 31.22 11.75
CA ASN A 236 6.24 30.62 12.23
C ASN A 236 5.61 29.66 11.20
N LEU A 237 4.66 28.87 11.66
CA LEU A 237 3.99 27.87 10.82
C LEU A 237 3.05 28.51 9.79
N GLU A 238 2.41 29.64 10.14
CA GLU A 238 1.45 30.33 9.28
C GLU A 238 2.10 30.78 7.96
N ASP A 239 3.27 31.42 8.05
CA ASP A 239 4.03 31.85 6.87
C ASP A 239 4.57 30.68 6.06
N CYS A 240 4.98 29.60 6.74
CA CYS A 240 5.41 28.36 6.11
C CYS A 240 4.27 27.79 5.23
N ILE A 241 3.08 27.61 5.79
CA ILE A 241 1.92 27.06 5.06
C ILE A 241 1.46 28.02 3.95
N ALA A 242 1.43 29.34 4.22
CA ALA A 242 1.03 30.37 3.26
C ALA A 242 1.95 30.46 2.04
N THR A 243 3.16 29.89 2.13
CA THR A 243 4.11 29.84 1.01
C THR A 243 3.78 28.72 0.03
N VAL A 244 3.16 27.63 0.47
CA VAL A 244 2.90 26.45 -0.39
C VAL A 244 2.13 26.79 -1.69
N PRO A 245 1.01 27.55 -1.68
CA PRO A 245 0.33 27.93 -2.92
C PRO A 245 1.21 28.77 -3.88
N LYS A 246 2.17 29.54 -3.33
CA LYS A 246 3.04 30.40 -4.15
C LYS A 246 3.91 29.60 -5.11
N PHE A 247 4.38 28.41 -4.71
CA PHE A 247 5.11 27.52 -5.62
C PHE A 247 4.31 27.24 -6.90
N PHE A 248 3.04 26.92 -6.75
CA PHE A 248 2.17 26.57 -7.90
C PHE A 248 1.81 27.82 -8.72
N MET A 249 1.61 28.98 -8.08
CA MET A 249 1.34 30.25 -8.77
C MET A 249 2.55 30.72 -9.60
N GLU A 250 3.76 30.40 -9.15
CA GLU A 250 5.02 30.67 -9.88
C GLU A 250 5.38 29.52 -10.84
N HIS A 251 4.43 28.61 -11.14
CA HIS A 251 4.60 27.47 -12.05
C HIS A 251 5.69 26.47 -11.65
N LEU A 252 6.08 26.45 -10.38
CA LEU A 252 6.97 25.43 -9.83
C LEU A 252 6.19 24.17 -9.54
N GLN A 253 6.77 23.01 -9.85
CA GLN A 253 6.14 21.70 -9.65
C GLN A 253 7.03 20.84 -8.77
N PRO A 254 7.03 21.06 -7.46
CA PRO A 254 7.80 20.23 -6.55
C PRO A 254 7.30 18.79 -6.54
N GLN A 255 8.23 17.85 -6.45
CA GLN A 255 7.95 16.43 -6.30
C GLN A 255 7.31 16.15 -4.94
N ALA A 256 7.80 16.83 -3.90
CA ALA A 256 7.30 16.75 -2.54
C ALA A 256 7.37 18.11 -1.84
N ILE A 257 6.40 18.39 -0.98
CA ILE A 257 6.37 19.54 -0.07
C ILE A 257 5.89 19.02 1.29
N GLU A 258 6.77 19.10 2.30
CA GLU A 258 6.47 18.69 3.66
C GLU A 258 6.77 19.83 4.62
N PHE A 259 5.85 20.18 5.51
CA PHE A 259 6.14 21.11 6.58
C PHE A 259 6.46 20.37 7.87
N MET A 260 7.32 20.97 8.68
CA MET A 260 7.70 20.44 9.98
C MET A 260 7.75 21.58 10.99
N GLU A 261 7.08 21.39 12.11
CA GLU A 261 7.21 22.31 13.26
C GLU A 261 8.52 22.06 14.00
N LYS A 262 9.05 23.13 14.60
CA LYS A 262 10.31 23.08 15.36
C LYS A 262 10.32 21.98 16.42
N GLU A 263 9.22 21.82 17.15
CA GLU A 263 9.09 20.85 18.22
C GLU A 263 9.29 19.41 17.73
N ILE A 264 8.72 19.06 16.58
CA ILE A 264 8.87 17.72 15.95
C ILE A 264 10.31 17.52 15.51
N VAL A 265 10.92 18.53 14.89
CA VAL A 265 12.33 18.49 14.49
C VAL A 265 13.22 18.26 15.69
N LEU A 266 13.05 19.03 16.77
CA LEU A 266 13.82 18.90 18.01
C LEU A 266 13.64 17.53 18.68
N ALA A 267 12.42 16.97 18.65
CA ALA A 267 12.16 15.64 19.19
C ALA A 267 12.90 14.56 18.38
N SER A 268 12.86 14.66 17.05
CA SER A 268 13.56 13.74 16.14
C SER A 268 15.08 13.84 16.29
N GLU A 269 15.63 15.06 16.38
CA GLU A 269 17.06 15.30 16.58
C GLU A 269 17.57 14.73 17.91
N ARG A 270 16.78 14.87 18.99
CA ARG A 270 17.10 14.26 20.30
C ARG A 270 17.12 12.74 20.22
N TYR A 271 16.14 12.15 19.53
CA TYR A 271 16.08 10.70 19.37
C TYR A 271 17.27 10.16 18.56
N LEU A 272 17.62 10.85 17.48
CA LEU A 272 18.72 10.46 16.59
C LEU A 272 20.12 10.85 17.17
N GLY A 273 20.19 11.69 18.21
CA GLY A 273 21.44 12.22 18.76
C GLY A 273 22.22 13.10 17.78
N LYS A 274 21.54 13.69 16.79
CA LYS A 274 22.17 14.46 15.71
C LYS A 274 21.31 15.67 15.37
N SER A 275 21.92 16.88 15.37
CA SER A 275 21.29 18.10 14.90
C SER A 275 21.58 18.30 13.41
N VAL A 276 20.55 18.53 12.63
CA VAL A 276 20.61 18.67 11.17
C VAL A 276 20.00 20.00 10.73
N PHE A 277 18.95 20.46 11.43
CA PHE A 277 18.19 21.64 11.04
C PHE A 277 18.69 22.88 11.78
N PRO A 278 18.88 24.02 11.09
CA PRO A 278 19.27 25.27 11.75
C PRO A 278 18.16 25.72 12.69
N GLN A 279 18.51 26.08 13.92
CA GLN A 279 17.54 26.56 14.93
C GLN A 279 17.37 28.09 14.85
N LYS A 280 18.32 28.80 14.24
CA LYS A 280 18.30 30.24 13.99
C LYS A 280 18.87 30.56 12.62
N LEU A 281 18.34 31.59 11.99
CA LEU A 281 18.87 32.14 10.75
C LEU A 281 19.03 33.67 10.95
N GLU A 282 20.25 34.21 10.76
CA GLU A 282 20.56 35.64 10.92
C GLU A 282 20.11 36.25 12.27
N GLY A 283 20.12 35.41 13.33
CA GLY A 283 19.72 35.82 14.69
C GLY A 283 18.23 35.65 15.00
N VAL A 284 17.40 35.33 13.99
CA VAL A 284 15.97 35.08 14.13
C VAL A 284 15.72 33.60 14.47
N ASP A 285 14.85 33.35 15.45
CA ASP A 285 14.45 32.00 15.82
C ASP A 285 13.55 31.37 14.74
N ILE A 286 13.83 30.13 14.39
CA ILE A 286 13.02 29.37 13.43
C ILE A 286 11.94 28.62 14.18
N GLY A 287 10.67 28.75 13.74
CA GLY A 287 9.50 28.08 14.30
C GLY A 287 8.99 26.93 13.43
N ALA A 288 9.26 26.96 12.12
CA ALA A 288 8.84 25.92 11.17
C ALA A 288 9.83 25.79 10.01
N TYR A 289 9.73 24.65 9.31
CA TYR A 289 10.53 24.36 8.12
C TYR A 289 9.63 23.83 7.01
N LEU A 290 9.95 24.17 5.78
CA LEU A 290 9.39 23.55 4.60
C LEU A 290 10.50 22.76 3.89
N LEU A 291 10.31 21.45 3.81
CA LEU A 291 11.14 20.55 3.00
C LEU A 291 10.51 20.44 1.62
N VAL A 292 11.22 20.93 0.61
CA VAL A 292 10.73 20.93 -0.77
C VAL A 292 11.69 20.14 -1.63
N THR A 293 11.19 19.17 -2.34
CA THR A 293 11.99 18.37 -3.27
C THR A 293 11.50 18.61 -4.69
N PHE A 294 12.44 18.89 -5.59
CA PHE A 294 12.22 18.99 -7.04
C PHE A 294 12.94 17.86 -7.74
N ASP A 295 12.38 17.40 -8.83
CA ASP A 295 13.00 16.46 -9.74
C ASP A 295 12.76 16.87 -11.21
N GLY A 296 13.66 16.46 -12.07
CA GLY A 296 13.62 16.81 -13.50
C GLY A 296 14.83 16.30 -14.26
N ASP A 297 14.97 16.83 -15.49
CA ASP A 297 16.05 16.54 -16.42
C ASP A 297 17.12 17.64 -16.47
#